data_b6e63baa575548eeaa5f40af7ea3cff1
#
_entry.id   b6e63baa575548eeaa5f40af7ea3cff1
#
_cell.length_a   1.000
_cell.length_b   1.000
_cell.length_c   1.000
_cell.angle_alpha   90.00
_cell.angle_beta   90.00
_cell.angle_gamma   90.00
#
_symmetry.space_group_name_H-M   'P 1'
#
loop_
_entity.id
_entity.type
_entity.pdbx_description
1 polymer ?
#
loop_
_entity_poly.entity_id
_entity_poly.type
_entity_poly.pdbx_seq_one_letter_code
_entity_poly.pdbx_strand_id
1 'polypeptide(L)'
;MSITRIDFKRSAPQILLSLFGLIITLLAFYPGIVSSDALDQYQQGSRFIFTDWHPPVMSFIWSITDKIIPGPFGMLLLECLMYWGSLLLLSASIPAKHKYLSLSVIVVGFMPFALGTLSHILKDVFHAVTWMLAVGLVVIANRNETGKRKIIIFAGILLIIGSMFRFNAIFGLIPLAWLLVVDEKPWAWKKLAFALVLFPLCALLFTSVFNYKILDASKSKAFQSLIVFDIGGISHFSDSNHFKEEWSDEEDSKIRNECYDSRSWNSYAWGPCGFVLKRLVASGSWDDGSLMGKWLEAIYHQPTAYLQHRYENFKSLLWEPGGILEDRTASNSLGFEYKKTEAFVALQEITDFLGDTPLFKPGFWLIVSLAFSLYGLFASKGEAKNLIIALNTSSFLYLLAYLFVGVASDFRYAYWSIMATSVSVPFILLSIKTRNN
;
A
#
# COMPACT_ATOMS: atom_id res chain seq x y z
N MET A 1 0.31 25.73 28.29
CA MET A 1 -0.60 24.62 28.66
C MET A 1 0.28 23.37 28.85
N SER A 2 0.37 22.86 30.08
CA SER A 2 1.29 21.76 30.45
C SER A 2 0.99 20.52 29.65
N ILE A 3 1.97 20.05 28.87
CA ILE A 3 1.87 18.84 28.04
C ILE A 3 1.92 17.65 29.01
N THR A 4 0.77 17.04 29.21
CA THR A 4 0.63 15.86 30.04
C THR A 4 1.33 14.67 29.37
N ARG A 5 2.32 14.07 30.06
CA ARG A 5 2.82 12.70 29.82
C ARG A 5 1.61 11.81 29.54
N ILE A 6 1.76 10.84 28.63
CA ILE A 6 0.71 9.82 28.42
C ILE A 6 0.34 9.26 29.78
N ASP A 7 -0.84 9.63 30.25
CA ASP A 7 -1.35 9.16 31.53
C ASP A 7 -1.88 7.73 31.32
N PHE A 8 -1.06 6.75 31.61
CA PHE A 8 -1.38 5.32 31.41
C PHE A 8 -2.72 4.93 32.04
N LYS A 9 -3.08 5.50 33.19
CA LYS A 9 -4.39 5.21 33.81
C LYS A 9 -5.57 5.74 32.98
N ARG A 10 -5.39 6.90 32.34
CA ARG A 10 -6.43 7.48 31.46
C ARG A 10 -6.49 6.85 30.08
N SER A 11 -5.43 6.16 29.65
CA SER A 11 -5.37 5.46 28.36
C SER A 11 -5.69 3.95 28.48
N ALA A 12 -6.05 3.47 29.68
CA ALA A 12 -6.32 2.06 29.91
C ALA A 12 -7.38 1.45 28.95
N PRO A 13 -8.53 2.09 28.67
CA PRO A 13 -9.50 1.53 27.73
C PRO A 13 -8.95 1.36 26.30
N GLN A 14 -8.15 2.33 25.83
CA GLN A 14 -7.51 2.27 24.53
C GLN A 14 -6.49 1.13 24.46
N ILE A 15 -5.66 0.99 25.51
CA ILE A 15 -4.66 -0.09 25.62
C ILE A 15 -5.36 -1.45 25.64
N LEU A 16 -6.39 -1.61 26.46
CA LEU A 16 -7.15 -2.87 26.54
C LEU A 16 -7.81 -3.24 25.22
N LEU A 17 -8.43 -2.27 24.53
CA LEU A 17 -9.08 -2.53 23.26
C LEU A 17 -8.06 -2.86 22.15
N SER A 18 -6.90 -2.20 22.13
CA SER A 18 -5.82 -2.52 21.18
C SER A 18 -5.19 -3.88 21.46
N LEU A 19 -4.97 -4.26 22.73
CA LEU A 19 -4.49 -5.57 23.12
C LEU A 19 -5.51 -6.67 22.77
N PHE A 20 -6.79 -6.41 23.02
CA PHE A 20 -7.88 -7.34 22.62
C PHE A 20 -7.86 -7.53 21.10
N GLY A 21 -7.76 -6.43 20.33
CA GLY A 21 -7.65 -6.49 18.87
C GLY A 21 -6.44 -7.29 18.41
N LEU A 22 -5.27 -7.06 19.01
CA LEU A 22 -4.04 -7.80 18.71
C LEU A 22 -4.24 -9.30 18.95
N ILE A 23 -4.75 -9.68 20.14
CA ILE A 23 -4.92 -11.08 20.50
C ILE A 23 -5.91 -11.77 19.57
N ILE A 24 -7.07 -11.17 19.33
CA ILE A 24 -8.09 -11.79 18.48
C ILE A 24 -7.63 -11.93 17.04
N THR A 25 -6.88 -10.93 16.52
CA THR A 25 -6.33 -10.97 15.17
C THR A 25 -5.30 -12.10 15.03
N LEU A 26 -4.40 -12.24 16.00
CA LEU A 26 -3.41 -13.32 16.00
C LEU A 26 -4.06 -14.70 16.11
N LEU A 27 -5.07 -14.85 16.95
CA LEU A 27 -5.81 -16.12 17.09
C LEU A 27 -6.61 -16.47 15.84
N ALA A 28 -7.23 -15.46 15.20
CA ALA A 28 -8.03 -15.66 13.99
C ALA A 28 -7.18 -16.05 12.78
N PHE A 29 -6.00 -15.48 12.63
CA PHE A 29 -5.21 -15.58 11.40
C PHE A 29 -3.91 -16.39 11.54
N TYR A 30 -3.67 -17.02 12.69
CA TYR A 30 -2.49 -17.89 12.90
C TYR A 30 -2.42 -19.02 11.87
N PRO A 31 -1.25 -19.31 11.30
CA PRO A 31 0.04 -18.63 11.43
C PRO A 31 0.27 -17.48 10.42
N GLY A 32 -0.74 -17.05 9.69
CA GLY A 32 -0.71 -16.08 8.61
C GLY A 32 -0.97 -16.72 7.25
N ILE A 33 -1.71 -16.03 6.40
CA ILE A 33 -2.02 -16.51 5.04
C ILE A 33 -0.87 -16.13 4.11
N VAL A 34 -0.26 -17.15 3.47
CA VAL A 34 0.92 -16.99 2.61
C VAL A 34 0.49 -17.17 1.15
N SER A 35 0.38 -16.07 0.41
CA SER A 35 0.14 -16.07 -1.03
C SER A 35 1.38 -16.53 -1.82
N SER A 36 1.24 -16.76 -3.14
CA SER A 36 2.39 -17.06 -4.02
C SER A 36 3.48 -15.97 -3.96
N ASP A 37 3.08 -14.69 -3.94
CA ASP A 37 4.01 -13.56 -3.79
C ASP A 37 4.79 -13.65 -2.46
N ALA A 38 4.07 -13.93 -1.36
CA ALA A 38 4.67 -14.05 -0.03
C ALA A 38 5.57 -15.26 0.08
N LEU A 39 5.21 -16.38 -0.57
CA LEU A 39 6.04 -17.59 -0.60
C LEU A 39 7.37 -17.35 -1.34
N ASP A 40 7.33 -16.66 -2.49
CA ASP A 40 8.56 -16.27 -3.20
C ASP A 40 9.45 -15.39 -2.32
N GLN A 41 8.87 -14.39 -1.65
CA GLN A 41 9.61 -13.52 -0.74
C GLN A 41 10.19 -14.26 0.47
N TYR A 42 9.47 -15.25 1.02
CA TYR A 42 10.01 -16.14 2.05
C TYR A 42 11.20 -16.93 1.55
N GLN A 43 11.10 -17.56 0.36
CA GLN A 43 12.18 -18.34 -0.22
C GLN A 43 13.43 -17.50 -0.49
N GLN A 44 13.26 -16.27 -0.95
CA GLN A 44 14.35 -15.32 -1.11
C GLN A 44 15.01 -14.99 0.25
N GLY A 45 14.20 -14.69 1.26
CA GLY A 45 14.67 -14.39 2.61
C GLY A 45 15.40 -15.56 3.27
N SER A 46 14.86 -16.79 3.17
CA SER A 46 15.45 -17.98 3.76
C SER A 46 16.77 -18.38 3.13
N ARG A 47 16.95 -18.15 1.84
CA ARG A 47 18.18 -18.42 1.07
C ARG A 47 19.16 -17.25 1.08
N PHE A 48 18.72 -16.07 1.50
CA PHE A 48 19.45 -14.81 1.41
C PHE A 48 19.89 -14.48 -0.04
N ILE A 49 19.01 -14.78 -1.01
CA ILE A 49 19.18 -14.50 -2.45
C ILE A 49 17.99 -13.68 -2.90
N PHE A 50 18.23 -12.43 -3.27
CA PHE A 50 17.18 -11.45 -3.51
C PHE A 50 17.02 -11.11 -4.99
N THR A 51 15.78 -10.87 -5.41
CA THR A 51 15.44 -10.30 -6.72
C THR A 51 14.55 -9.08 -6.51
N ASP A 52 14.47 -8.18 -7.49
CA ASP A 52 13.61 -6.99 -7.41
C ASP A 52 12.24 -7.17 -8.10
N TRP A 53 11.83 -8.41 -8.38
CA TRP A 53 10.47 -8.69 -8.85
C TRP A 53 9.42 -8.27 -7.80
N HIS A 54 9.66 -8.67 -6.57
CA HIS A 54 9.01 -8.13 -5.39
C HIS A 54 10.02 -7.28 -4.61
N PRO A 55 9.57 -6.24 -3.86
CA PRO A 55 10.46 -5.42 -3.08
C PRO A 55 11.33 -6.24 -2.11
N PRO A 56 12.67 -6.26 -2.25
CA PRO A 56 13.57 -7.09 -1.44
C PRO A 56 13.50 -6.80 0.07
N VAL A 57 13.04 -5.60 0.46
CA VAL A 57 12.91 -5.23 1.88
C VAL A 57 12.02 -6.19 2.66
N MET A 58 10.93 -6.70 2.07
CA MET A 58 10.06 -7.66 2.74
C MET A 58 10.77 -9.01 2.94
N SER A 59 11.44 -9.51 1.90
CA SER A 59 12.25 -10.74 1.97
C SER A 59 13.37 -10.61 3.01
N PHE A 60 13.99 -9.43 3.11
CA PHE A 60 15.01 -9.15 4.12
C PHE A 60 14.43 -9.16 5.54
N ILE A 61 13.28 -8.51 5.77
CA ILE A 61 12.62 -8.54 7.08
C ILE A 61 12.26 -9.99 7.43
N TRP A 62 11.77 -10.76 6.47
CA TRP A 62 11.44 -12.16 6.68
C TRP A 62 12.67 -12.98 7.06
N SER A 63 13.82 -12.74 6.45
CA SER A 63 15.07 -13.42 6.83
C SER A 63 15.47 -13.19 8.29
N ILE A 64 15.04 -12.08 8.89
CA ILE A 64 15.28 -11.77 10.31
C ILE A 64 14.22 -12.43 11.19
N THR A 65 12.93 -12.26 10.84
CA THR A 65 11.83 -12.80 11.63
C THR A 65 11.83 -14.31 11.67
N ASP A 66 12.20 -14.99 10.56
CA ASP A 66 12.28 -16.43 10.47
C ASP A 66 13.37 -17.04 11.37
N LYS A 67 14.46 -16.33 11.65
CA LYS A 67 15.49 -16.73 12.61
C LYS A 67 15.02 -16.67 14.07
N ILE A 68 14.02 -15.83 14.36
CA ILE A 68 13.49 -15.64 15.72
C ILE A 68 12.27 -16.56 15.92
N ILE A 69 11.35 -16.56 14.97
CA ILE A 69 10.12 -17.35 14.94
C ILE A 69 10.02 -17.96 13.53
N PRO A 70 10.41 -19.22 13.36
CA PRO A 70 10.38 -19.87 12.05
C PRO A 70 8.99 -19.89 11.41
N GLY A 71 8.96 -19.66 10.10
CA GLY A 71 7.74 -19.69 9.29
C GLY A 71 6.97 -18.36 9.24
N PRO A 72 5.67 -18.41 8.91
CA PRO A 72 4.88 -17.19 8.63
C PRO A 72 4.55 -16.35 9.86
N PHE A 73 4.44 -16.98 11.04
CA PHE A 73 3.90 -16.33 12.24
C PHE A 73 4.71 -15.11 12.70
N GLY A 74 6.06 -15.14 12.52
CA GLY A 74 6.90 -13.99 12.86
C GLY A 74 6.51 -12.70 12.09
N MET A 75 6.16 -12.84 10.82
CA MET A 75 5.70 -11.73 9.99
C MET A 75 4.29 -11.27 10.38
N LEU A 76 3.34 -12.22 10.58
CA LEU A 76 2.00 -11.89 11.06
C LEU A 76 2.05 -11.13 12.40
N LEU A 77 2.88 -11.60 13.34
CA LEU A 77 3.04 -10.94 14.63
C LEU A 77 3.57 -9.51 14.46
N LEU A 78 4.59 -9.31 13.62
CA LEU A 78 5.18 -8.00 13.38
C LEU A 78 4.15 -7.02 12.76
N GLU A 79 3.43 -7.42 11.72
CA GLU A 79 2.43 -6.55 11.09
C GLU A 79 1.26 -6.23 12.03
N CYS A 80 0.78 -7.22 12.82
CA CYS A 80 -0.27 -6.99 13.81
C CYS A 80 0.17 -6.05 14.95
N LEU A 81 1.42 -6.18 15.44
CA LEU A 81 1.97 -5.26 16.43
C LEU A 81 2.05 -3.82 15.90
N MET A 82 2.51 -3.66 14.66
CA MET A 82 2.58 -2.35 14.01
C MET A 82 1.18 -1.78 13.77
N TYR A 83 0.23 -2.60 13.33
CA TYR A 83 -1.14 -2.22 13.08
C TYR A 83 -1.83 -1.69 14.34
N TRP A 84 -1.96 -2.53 15.37
CA TRP A 84 -2.64 -2.16 16.62
C TRP A 84 -1.87 -1.11 17.41
N GLY A 85 -0.54 -1.15 17.35
CA GLY A 85 0.32 -0.12 17.94
C GLY A 85 0.13 1.25 17.31
N SER A 86 0.00 1.33 15.98
CA SER A 86 -0.25 2.59 15.28
C SER A 86 -1.61 3.19 15.61
N LEU A 87 -2.66 2.36 15.67
CA LEU A 87 -4.01 2.77 16.06
C LEU A 87 -4.04 3.26 17.52
N LEU A 88 -3.31 2.59 18.42
CA LEU A 88 -3.16 3.03 19.81
C LEU A 88 -2.49 4.40 19.91
N LEU A 89 -1.38 4.64 19.19
CA LEU A 89 -0.70 5.92 19.18
C LEU A 89 -1.60 7.05 18.67
N LEU A 90 -2.30 6.81 17.58
CA LEU A 90 -3.24 7.78 17.01
C LEU A 90 -4.42 8.03 17.94
N SER A 91 -4.99 6.98 18.55
CA SER A 91 -6.04 7.09 19.55
C SER A 91 -5.59 7.92 20.76
N ALA A 92 -4.39 7.64 21.31
CA ALA A 92 -3.83 8.36 22.46
C ALA A 92 -3.55 9.84 22.15
N SER A 93 -3.48 10.21 20.88
CA SER A 93 -3.30 11.59 20.46
C SER A 93 -4.58 12.44 20.56
N ILE A 94 -5.74 11.85 20.72
CA ILE A 94 -7.01 12.59 20.90
C ILE A 94 -7.15 12.98 22.39
N PRO A 95 -7.50 14.25 22.70
CA PRO A 95 -7.65 14.69 24.10
C PRO A 95 -8.66 13.84 24.89
N ALA A 96 -8.36 13.56 26.15
CA ALA A 96 -9.14 12.68 27.03
C ALA A 96 -10.62 13.09 27.17
N LYS A 97 -10.94 14.38 27.05
CA LYS A 97 -12.33 14.88 27.04
C LYS A 97 -13.16 14.35 25.85
N HIS A 98 -12.52 13.80 24.83
CA HIS A 98 -13.14 13.22 23.65
C HIS A 98 -12.92 11.70 23.55
N LYS A 99 -13.07 10.99 24.69
CA LYS A 99 -12.77 9.54 24.83
C LYS A 99 -13.43 8.65 23.78
N TYR A 100 -14.64 8.96 23.36
CA TYR A 100 -15.34 8.16 22.34
C TYR A 100 -14.72 8.33 20.95
N LEU A 101 -14.27 9.54 20.59
CA LEU A 101 -13.50 9.75 19.35
C LEU A 101 -12.11 9.08 19.41
N SER A 102 -11.50 9.07 20.59
CA SER A 102 -10.24 8.34 20.81
C SER A 102 -10.44 6.82 20.59
N LEU A 103 -11.47 6.22 21.19
CA LEU A 103 -11.79 4.80 21.01
C LEU A 103 -12.20 4.47 19.58
N SER A 104 -12.91 5.37 18.87
CA SER A 104 -13.34 5.11 17.51
C SER A 104 -12.18 4.97 16.52
N VAL A 105 -10.98 5.54 16.81
CA VAL A 105 -9.76 5.28 16.05
C VAL A 105 -9.38 3.79 16.07
N ILE A 106 -9.48 3.16 17.24
CA ILE A 106 -9.16 1.74 17.40
C ILE A 106 -10.26 0.87 16.79
N VAL A 107 -11.53 1.29 16.91
CA VAL A 107 -12.68 0.59 16.31
C VAL A 107 -12.57 0.47 14.80
N VAL A 108 -11.98 1.48 14.11
CA VAL A 108 -11.66 1.38 12.68
C VAL A 108 -10.85 0.11 12.38
N GLY A 109 -9.96 -0.30 13.28
CA GLY A 109 -9.14 -1.49 13.13
C GLY A 109 -9.92 -2.81 13.11
N PHE A 110 -11.15 -2.84 13.60
CA PHE A 110 -12.03 -4.02 13.56
C PHE A 110 -12.93 -4.06 12.33
N MET A 111 -12.90 -3.05 11.48
CA MET A 111 -13.74 -3.03 10.28
C MET A 111 -13.35 -4.15 9.30
N PRO A 112 -14.31 -4.83 8.66
CA PRO A 112 -14.04 -5.97 7.77
C PRO A 112 -13.08 -5.63 6.64
N PHE A 113 -13.18 -4.44 6.04
CA PHE A 113 -12.28 -3.97 4.98
C PHE A 113 -10.82 -3.77 5.47
N ALA A 114 -10.62 -3.57 6.78
CA ALA A 114 -9.31 -3.41 7.38
C ALA A 114 -8.72 -4.77 7.81
N LEU A 115 -9.51 -5.59 8.51
CA LEU A 115 -9.07 -6.91 8.99
C LEU A 115 -8.89 -7.93 7.87
N GLY A 116 -9.74 -7.89 6.83
CA GLY A 116 -9.68 -8.85 5.73
C GLY A 116 -8.33 -8.83 5.01
N THR A 117 -7.79 -7.65 4.75
CA THR A 117 -6.46 -7.53 4.12
C THR A 117 -5.32 -7.82 5.11
N LEU A 118 -5.49 -7.45 6.40
CA LEU A 118 -4.49 -7.71 7.45
C LEU A 118 -4.25 -9.21 7.71
N SER A 119 -5.18 -10.09 7.36
CA SER A 119 -5.01 -11.54 7.53
C SER A 119 -3.90 -12.15 6.68
N HIS A 120 -3.46 -11.45 5.63
CA HIS A 120 -2.49 -11.91 4.66
C HIS A 120 -1.13 -11.23 4.87
N ILE A 121 -0.08 -12.02 4.84
CA ILE A 121 1.30 -11.51 4.87
C ILE A 121 1.61 -10.90 3.49
N LEU A 122 1.41 -9.58 3.36
CA LEU A 122 1.53 -8.86 2.10
C LEU A 122 2.38 -7.60 2.23
N LYS A 123 3.15 -7.31 1.19
CA LYS A 123 3.89 -6.04 1.07
C LYS A 123 3.00 -4.79 1.20
N ASP A 124 1.74 -4.90 0.78
CA ASP A 124 0.73 -3.83 0.87
C ASP A 124 0.33 -3.55 2.32
N VAL A 125 0.21 -4.60 3.14
CA VAL A 125 -0.05 -4.49 4.57
C VAL A 125 1.16 -3.87 5.27
N PHE A 126 2.36 -4.41 5.06
CA PHE A 126 3.59 -3.87 5.64
C PHE A 126 3.81 -2.40 5.27
N HIS A 127 3.55 -2.02 4.02
CA HIS A 127 3.55 -0.63 3.58
C HIS A 127 2.63 0.23 4.45
N ALA A 128 1.36 -0.14 4.53
CA ALA A 128 0.33 0.63 5.22
C ALA A 128 0.59 0.74 6.74
N VAL A 129 0.92 -0.38 7.41
CA VAL A 129 1.13 -0.38 8.87
C VAL A 129 2.42 0.36 9.25
N THR A 130 3.47 0.30 8.41
CA THR A 130 4.72 1.03 8.64
C THR A 130 4.48 2.55 8.55
N TRP A 131 3.76 2.99 7.52
CA TRP A 131 3.41 4.41 7.39
C TRP A 131 2.46 4.88 8.48
N MET A 132 1.46 4.06 8.84
CA MET A 132 0.54 4.38 9.94
C MET A 132 1.29 4.53 11.27
N LEU A 133 2.26 3.63 11.54
CA LEU A 133 3.11 3.72 12.73
C LEU A 133 3.95 5.01 12.71
N ALA A 134 4.56 5.35 11.58
CA ALA A 134 5.31 6.59 11.42
C ALA A 134 4.45 7.81 11.71
N VAL A 135 3.23 7.88 11.15
CA VAL A 135 2.29 8.97 11.41
C VAL A 135 1.89 9.03 12.88
N GLY A 136 1.59 7.89 13.50
CA GLY A 136 1.28 7.82 14.94
C GLY A 136 2.41 8.39 15.80
N LEU A 137 3.66 8.06 15.49
CA LEU A 137 4.85 8.59 16.16
C LEU A 137 5.00 10.10 15.97
N VAL A 138 4.78 10.64 14.77
CA VAL A 138 4.82 12.08 14.50
C VAL A 138 3.79 12.82 15.36
N VAL A 139 2.56 12.31 15.40
CA VAL A 139 1.48 12.95 16.17
C VAL A 139 1.78 12.95 17.66
N ILE A 140 2.33 11.85 18.20
CA ILE A 140 2.77 11.79 19.61
C ILE A 140 3.98 12.68 19.86
N ALA A 141 4.97 12.73 18.96
CA ALA A 141 6.15 13.58 19.08
C ALA A 141 5.77 15.06 19.13
N ASN A 142 4.79 15.50 18.37
CA ASN A 142 4.33 16.89 18.38
C ASN A 142 3.63 17.31 19.69
N ARG A 143 3.31 16.34 20.55
CA ARG A 143 2.74 16.59 21.91
C ARG A 143 3.77 16.52 23.02
N ASN A 144 4.97 16.02 22.74
CA ASN A 144 6.05 15.86 23.71
C ASN A 144 7.28 16.65 23.29
N GLU A 145 7.71 17.61 24.07
CA GLU A 145 8.94 18.36 23.77
C GLU A 145 10.19 17.50 23.97
N THR A 146 10.17 16.62 24.98
CA THR A 146 11.31 15.75 25.30
C THR A 146 11.45 14.64 24.27
N GLY A 147 12.59 14.60 23.58
CA GLY A 147 12.89 13.54 22.58
C GLY A 147 12.19 13.71 21.23
N LYS A 148 11.40 14.77 21.02
CA LYS A 148 10.67 15.04 19.77
C LYS A 148 11.53 14.81 18.53
N ARG A 149 12.74 15.38 18.47
CA ARG A 149 13.63 15.26 17.30
C ARG A 149 13.99 13.80 16.99
N LYS A 150 14.30 12.99 18.00
CA LYS A 150 14.64 11.56 17.80
C LYS A 150 13.45 10.77 17.26
N ILE A 151 12.26 11.03 17.79
CA ILE A 151 11.02 10.37 17.34
C ILE A 151 10.68 10.78 15.90
N ILE A 152 10.82 12.05 15.54
CA ILE A 152 10.57 12.53 14.17
C ILE A 152 11.58 11.93 13.18
N ILE A 153 12.86 11.83 13.55
CA ILE A 153 13.87 11.16 12.70
C ILE A 153 13.51 9.68 12.51
N PHE A 154 13.14 8.99 13.59
CA PHE A 154 12.73 7.58 13.51
C PHE A 154 11.46 7.40 12.67
N ALA A 155 10.47 8.28 12.80
CA ALA A 155 9.29 8.30 11.94
C ALA A 155 9.66 8.52 10.46
N GLY A 156 10.60 9.41 10.17
CA GLY A 156 11.14 9.62 8.83
C GLY A 156 11.79 8.36 8.26
N ILE A 157 12.57 7.63 9.04
CA ILE A 157 13.15 6.35 8.65
C ILE A 157 12.06 5.33 8.34
N LEU A 158 11.01 5.24 9.18
CA LEU A 158 9.87 4.35 8.92
C LEU A 158 9.11 4.75 7.64
N LEU A 159 8.95 6.04 7.33
CA LEU A 159 8.35 6.48 6.07
C LEU A 159 9.18 6.02 4.86
N ILE A 160 10.51 6.10 4.94
CA ILE A 160 11.40 5.59 3.89
C ILE A 160 11.25 4.06 3.77
N ILE A 161 11.34 3.30 4.87
CA ILE A 161 11.18 1.86 4.88
C ILE A 161 9.81 1.47 4.31
N GLY A 162 8.73 2.12 4.75
CA GLY A 162 7.39 1.88 4.24
C GLY A 162 7.29 2.12 2.73
N SER A 163 7.99 3.14 2.18
CA SER A 163 7.99 3.40 0.74
C SER A 163 8.74 2.33 -0.06
N MET A 164 9.64 1.56 0.56
CA MET A 164 10.38 0.49 -0.12
C MET A 164 9.51 -0.72 -0.47
N PHE A 165 8.33 -0.88 0.14
CA PHE A 165 7.42 -1.99 -0.16
C PHE A 165 6.64 -1.81 -1.47
N ARG A 166 6.52 -0.57 -1.99
CA ARG A 166 5.70 -0.28 -3.19
C ARG A 166 6.35 0.80 -4.04
N PHE A 167 6.46 0.55 -5.35
CA PHE A 167 7.07 1.50 -6.28
C PHE A 167 6.29 2.82 -6.41
N ASN A 168 4.95 2.75 -6.36
CA ASN A 168 4.08 3.93 -6.41
C ASN A 168 3.96 4.69 -5.09
N ALA A 169 4.54 4.19 -4.01
CA ALA A 169 4.51 4.85 -2.69
C ALA A 169 5.09 6.27 -2.71
N ILE A 170 5.99 6.56 -3.64
CA ILE A 170 6.64 7.86 -3.74
C ILE A 170 5.63 9.02 -3.82
N PHE A 171 4.50 8.83 -4.48
CA PHE A 171 3.45 9.86 -4.60
C PHE A 171 2.74 10.12 -3.28
N GLY A 172 2.43 9.06 -2.53
CA GLY A 172 1.82 9.17 -1.20
C GLY A 172 2.80 9.62 -0.10
N LEU A 173 4.11 9.45 -0.32
CA LEU A 173 5.16 9.83 0.63
C LEU A 173 5.26 11.35 0.81
N ILE A 174 5.01 12.13 -0.24
CA ILE A 174 5.18 13.58 -0.24
C ILE A 174 4.37 14.27 0.86
N PRO A 175 3.04 14.05 1.01
CA PRO A 175 2.27 14.67 2.09
C PRO A 175 2.69 14.21 3.49
N LEU A 176 3.19 12.97 3.61
CA LEU A 176 3.69 12.46 4.89
C LEU A 176 5.06 13.05 5.25
N ALA A 177 5.93 13.26 4.26
CA ALA A 177 7.18 13.98 4.46
C ALA A 177 6.95 15.44 4.91
N TRP A 178 5.92 16.08 4.34
CA TRP A 178 5.51 17.40 4.81
C TRP A 178 5.07 17.38 6.29
N LEU A 179 4.37 16.34 6.74
CA LEU A 179 3.94 16.21 8.13
C LEU A 179 5.13 16.14 9.12
N LEU A 180 6.31 15.65 8.69
CA LEU A 180 7.53 15.63 9.52
C LEU A 180 8.06 17.03 9.86
N VAL A 181 7.84 18.01 8.99
CA VAL A 181 8.46 19.34 9.06
C VAL A 181 7.47 20.47 9.26
N VAL A 182 6.17 20.17 9.26
CA VAL A 182 5.12 21.16 9.47
C VAL A 182 5.14 21.60 10.94
N ASP A 183 5.40 22.90 11.15
CA ASP A 183 5.22 23.57 12.44
C ASP A 183 3.99 24.48 12.34
N GLU A 184 3.51 24.97 13.47
CA GLU A 184 2.43 25.97 13.54
C GLU A 184 2.75 27.30 12.84
N LYS A 185 4.05 27.56 12.57
CA LYS A 185 4.52 28.76 11.86
C LYS A 185 4.31 28.64 10.35
N PRO A 186 4.08 29.77 9.65
CA PRO A 186 3.87 29.77 8.21
C PRO A 186 5.03 29.14 7.45
N TRP A 187 4.73 28.50 6.36
CA TRP A 187 5.61 27.68 5.53
C TRP A 187 6.83 28.45 5.03
N ALA A 188 8.02 28.02 5.45
CA ALA A 188 9.21 28.37 4.72
C ALA A 188 9.29 27.48 3.46
N TRP A 189 9.57 28.08 2.29
CA TRP A 189 9.77 27.36 1.02
C TRP A 189 10.78 26.20 1.14
N LYS A 190 11.76 26.30 2.04
CA LYS A 190 12.75 25.25 2.34
C LYS A 190 12.11 23.96 2.86
N LYS A 191 11.04 24.05 3.68
CA LYS A 191 10.33 22.87 4.20
C LYS A 191 9.50 22.21 3.09
N LEU A 192 8.94 23.03 2.21
CA LEU A 192 8.22 22.53 1.04
C LEU A 192 9.18 21.83 0.08
N ALA A 193 10.33 22.43 -0.22
CA ALA A 193 11.36 21.82 -1.07
C ALA A 193 11.88 20.50 -0.45
N PHE A 194 12.05 20.45 0.88
CA PHE A 194 12.39 19.21 1.57
C PHE A 194 11.33 18.11 1.32
N ALA A 195 10.07 18.42 1.57
CA ALA A 195 8.99 17.42 1.46
C ALA A 195 8.72 16.98 0.02
N LEU A 196 8.78 17.92 -0.95
CA LEU A 196 8.47 17.64 -2.36
C LEU A 196 9.63 16.99 -3.13
N VAL A 197 10.86 17.31 -2.76
CA VAL A 197 12.03 16.93 -3.58
C VAL A 197 13.04 16.12 -2.76
N LEU A 198 13.60 16.70 -1.71
CA LEU A 198 14.74 16.10 -1.03
C LEU A 198 14.39 14.78 -0.35
N PHE A 199 13.30 14.73 0.39
CA PHE A 199 12.92 13.53 1.11
C PHE A 199 12.52 12.36 0.19
N PRO A 200 11.66 12.56 -0.84
CA PRO A 200 11.40 11.53 -1.84
C PRO A 200 12.65 11.06 -2.59
N LEU A 201 13.54 11.99 -2.96
CA LEU A 201 14.80 11.63 -3.60
C LEU A 201 15.69 10.77 -2.69
N CYS A 202 15.82 11.15 -1.41
CA CYS A 202 16.53 10.35 -0.42
C CYS A 202 15.91 8.94 -0.28
N ALA A 203 14.58 8.83 -0.29
CA ALA A 203 13.90 7.54 -0.23
C ALA A 203 14.22 6.66 -1.45
N LEU A 204 14.19 7.22 -2.66
CA LEU A 204 14.56 6.51 -3.90
C LEU A 204 16.02 6.07 -3.88
N LEU A 205 16.94 6.97 -3.52
CA LEU A 205 18.37 6.65 -3.43
C LEU A 205 18.63 5.58 -2.38
N PHE A 206 18.02 5.69 -1.19
CA PHE A 206 18.15 4.67 -0.15
C PHE A 206 17.62 3.32 -0.61
N THR A 207 16.46 3.28 -1.26
CA THR A 207 15.89 2.04 -1.83
C THR A 207 16.85 1.41 -2.84
N SER A 208 17.42 2.22 -3.74
CA SER A 208 18.37 1.73 -4.74
C SER A 208 19.66 1.17 -4.10
N VAL A 209 20.23 1.90 -3.14
CA VAL A 209 21.43 1.46 -2.41
C VAL A 209 21.12 0.19 -1.61
N PHE A 210 20.00 0.15 -0.90
CA PHE A 210 19.60 -1.01 -0.11
C PHE A 210 19.43 -2.26 -0.99
N ASN A 211 18.66 -2.15 -2.07
CA ASN A 211 18.38 -3.29 -2.94
C ASN A 211 19.66 -3.80 -3.65
N TYR A 212 20.45 -2.91 -4.27
CA TYR A 212 21.49 -3.32 -5.20
C TYR A 212 22.92 -3.24 -4.66
N LYS A 213 23.16 -2.57 -3.50
CA LYS A 213 24.49 -2.50 -2.88
C LYS A 213 24.56 -3.26 -1.55
N ILE A 214 23.46 -3.28 -0.78
CA ILE A 214 23.42 -3.97 0.52
C ILE A 214 22.94 -5.41 0.34
N LEU A 215 21.83 -5.62 -0.40
CA LEU A 215 21.25 -6.94 -0.60
C LEU A 215 21.73 -7.65 -1.85
N ASP A 216 22.47 -6.98 -2.73
CA ASP A 216 22.92 -7.51 -4.04
C ASP A 216 21.77 -8.14 -4.85
N ALA A 217 20.60 -7.52 -4.83
CA ALA A 217 19.42 -8.05 -5.47
C ALA A 217 19.57 -8.06 -6.99
N SER A 218 19.28 -9.18 -7.61
CA SER A 218 19.29 -9.31 -9.07
C SER A 218 18.10 -8.55 -9.68
N LYS A 219 18.36 -7.91 -10.84
CA LYS A 219 17.37 -7.13 -11.58
C LYS A 219 16.49 -8.04 -12.42
N SER A 220 15.23 -8.17 -12.03
CA SER A 220 14.20 -8.92 -12.75
C SER A 220 13.43 -8.09 -13.78
N LYS A 221 13.71 -6.78 -13.80
CA LYS A 221 13.07 -5.82 -14.73
C LYS A 221 11.54 -5.78 -14.60
N ALA A 222 11.03 -5.82 -13.38
CA ALA A 222 9.59 -5.83 -13.08
C ALA A 222 8.81 -4.69 -13.78
N PHE A 223 9.47 -3.56 -14.10
CA PHE A 223 8.87 -2.46 -14.86
C PHE A 223 8.45 -2.86 -16.28
N GLN A 224 9.05 -3.89 -16.87
CA GLN A 224 8.65 -4.38 -18.19
C GLN A 224 7.21 -4.91 -18.21
N SER A 225 6.68 -5.39 -17.06
CA SER A 225 5.27 -5.81 -16.96
C SER A 225 4.30 -4.66 -17.27
N LEU A 226 4.64 -3.42 -16.84
CA LEU A 226 3.88 -2.21 -17.17
C LEU A 226 3.92 -1.94 -18.68
N ILE A 227 5.11 -2.01 -19.27
CA ILE A 227 5.31 -1.76 -20.71
C ILE A 227 4.53 -2.77 -21.54
N VAL A 228 4.65 -4.07 -21.22
CA VAL A 228 3.92 -5.14 -21.93
C VAL A 228 2.42 -4.94 -21.82
N PHE A 229 1.93 -4.58 -20.63
CA PHE A 229 0.51 -4.32 -20.41
C PHE A 229 0.00 -3.12 -21.23
N ASP A 230 0.78 -2.06 -21.32
CA ASP A 230 0.45 -0.89 -22.12
C ASP A 230 0.45 -1.19 -23.62
N ILE A 231 1.51 -1.83 -24.11
CA ILE A 231 1.59 -2.21 -25.53
C ILE A 231 0.41 -3.12 -25.88
N GLY A 232 0.09 -4.10 -25.02
CA GLY A 232 -1.03 -4.99 -25.21
C GLY A 232 -2.38 -4.26 -25.22
N GLY A 233 -2.59 -3.33 -24.29
CA GLY A 233 -3.79 -2.49 -24.24
C GLY A 233 -3.91 -1.57 -25.45
N ILE A 234 -2.80 -0.92 -25.85
CA ILE A 234 -2.76 -0.11 -27.09
C ILE A 234 -3.10 -0.97 -28.30
N SER A 235 -2.55 -2.19 -28.38
CA SER A 235 -2.81 -3.10 -29.50
C SER A 235 -4.28 -3.48 -29.58
N HIS A 236 -4.91 -3.74 -28.45
CA HIS A 236 -6.34 -4.05 -28.38
C HIS A 236 -7.22 -2.87 -28.83
N PHE A 237 -6.98 -1.66 -28.30
CA PHE A 237 -7.85 -0.51 -28.56
C PHE A 237 -7.59 0.18 -29.90
N SER A 238 -6.44 -0.09 -30.55
CA SER A 238 -6.14 0.41 -31.88
C SER A 238 -6.40 -0.61 -33.01
N ASP A 239 -6.78 -1.85 -32.65
CA ASP A 239 -6.89 -3.00 -33.56
C ASP A 239 -5.62 -3.21 -34.41
N SER A 240 -4.45 -2.92 -33.84
CA SER A 240 -3.17 -3.05 -34.50
C SER A 240 -2.11 -3.52 -33.50
N ASN A 241 -1.37 -4.57 -33.85
CA ASN A 241 -0.35 -5.11 -32.97
C ASN A 241 0.89 -4.20 -32.90
N HIS A 242 1.21 -3.71 -31.71
CA HIS A 242 2.34 -2.83 -31.43
C HIS A 242 3.56 -3.56 -30.85
N PHE A 243 3.48 -4.87 -30.61
CA PHE A 243 4.67 -5.68 -30.39
C PHE A 243 5.40 -5.89 -31.71
N LYS A 244 6.68 -5.53 -31.78
CA LYS A 244 7.48 -5.49 -33.02
C LYS A 244 8.13 -6.84 -33.37
N GLU A 245 7.92 -7.87 -32.57
CA GLU A 245 8.38 -9.25 -32.82
C GLU A 245 7.61 -9.83 -34.01
N GLU A 246 8.15 -10.91 -34.60
CA GLU A 246 7.45 -11.68 -35.63
C GLU A 246 6.35 -12.55 -35.00
N TRP A 247 5.13 -12.39 -35.49
CA TRP A 247 3.94 -13.12 -35.02
C TRP A 247 3.29 -13.85 -36.18
N SER A 248 2.73 -15.03 -35.95
CA SER A 248 1.83 -15.65 -36.92
C SER A 248 0.50 -14.85 -36.97
N ASP A 249 -0.24 -15.02 -38.08
CA ASP A 249 -1.55 -14.34 -38.22
C ASP A 249 -2.53 -14.70 -37.09
N GLU A 250 -2.45 -15.93 -36.56
CA GLU A 250 -3.25 -16.38 -35.42
C GLU A 250 -2.82 -15.67 -34.12
N GLU A 251 -1.51 -15.61 -33.84
CA GLU A 251 -0.98 -14.94 -32.67
C GLU A 251 -1.26 -13.43 -32.69
N ASP A 252 -1.10 -12.80 -33.86
CA ASP A 252 -1.41 -11.40 -34.08
C ASP A 252 -2.88 -11.10 -33.82
N SER A 253 -3.78 -11.94 -34.37
CA SER A 253 -5.23 -11.82 -34.09
C SER A 253 -5.54 -11.99 -32.61
N LYS A 254 -4.94 -12.96 -31.92
CA LYS A 254 -5.12 -13.16 -30.47
C LYS A 254 -4.63 -11.97 -29.65
N ILE A 255 -3.48 -11.38 -29.98
CA ILE A 255 -2.93 -10.20 -29.29
C ILE A 255 -3.93 -9.04 -29.34
N ARG A 256 -4.54 -8.80 -30.49
CA ARG A 256 -5.50 -7.72 -30.69
C ARG A 256 -6.85 -7.98 -30.01
N ASN A 257 -7.36 -9.22 -30.08
CA ASN A 257 -8.75 -9.49 -29.76
C ASN A 257 -8.98 -10.25 -28.44
N GLU A 258 -8.04 -11.09 -27.98
CA GLU A 258 -8.29 -12.04 -26.90
C GLU A 258 -7.36 -11.86 -25.69
N CYS A 259 -6.18 -11.27 -25.88
CA CYS A 259 -5.16 -11.20 -24.83
C CYS A 259 -5.43 -10.14 -23.78
N TYR A 260 -6.18 -9.10 -24.14
CA TYR A 260 -6.40 -7.97 -23.23
C TYR A 260 -7.39 -8.30 -22.11
N ASP A 261 -6.96 -8.13 -20.87
CA ASP A 261 -7.81 -8.10 -19.68
C ASP A 261 -7.49 -6.82 -18.91
N SER A 262 -8.45 -5.91 -18.81
CA SER A 262 -8.27 -4.63 -18.11
C SER A 262 -7.88 -4.79 -16.64
N ARG A 263 -8.10 -5.96 -16.05
CA ARG A 263 -7.82 -6.25 -14.65
C ARG A 263 -6.39 -6.68 -14.36
N SER A 264 -5.65 -7.20 -15.38
CA SER A 264 -4.29 -7.70 -15.10
C SER A 264 -3.47 -7.94 -16.37
N TRP A 265 -2.18 -7.62 -16.29
CA TRP A 265 -1.19 -7.99 -17.28
C TRP A 265 -0.91 -9.51 -17.34
N ASN A 266 -1.38 -10.27 -16.35
CA ASN A 266 -1.10 -11.71 -16.20
C ASN A 266 -1.50 -12.54 -17.44
N SER A 267 -2.47 -12.06 -18.21
CA SER A 267 -2.85 -12.68 -19.48
C SER A 267 -1.66 -12.84 -20.42
N TYR A 268 -0.75 -11.85 -20.47
CA TYR A 268 0.43 -11.84 -21.32
C TYR A 268 1.61 -12.66 -20.77
N ALA A 269 1.59 -13.01 -19.47
CA ALA A 269 2.70 -13.68 -18.79
C ALA A 269 2.41 -15.16 -18.46
N TRP A 270 1.32 -15.39 -17.74
CA TRP A 270 0.96 -16.72 -17.19
C TRP A 270 -0.36 -17.24 -17.73
N GLY A 271 -1.17 -16.39 -18.36
CA GLY A 271 -2.50 -16.67 -18.85
C GLY A 271 -2.50 -17.19 -20.29
N PRO A 272 -3.65 -17.09 -20.99
CA PRO A 272 -3.84 -17.65 -22.33
C PRO A 272 -2.87 -17.09 -23.38
N CYS A 273 -2.36 -15.88 -23.17
CA CYS A 273 -1.41 -15.23 -24.05
C CYS A 273 0.04 -15.23 -23.52
N GLY A 274 0.40 -16.17 -22.66
CA GLY A 274 1.76 -16.33 -22.12
C GLY A 274 2.84 -16.54 -23.19
N PHE A 275 2.44 -16.81 -24.44
CA PHE A 275 3.35 -16.85 -25.59
C PHE A 275 3.99 -15.48 -25.87
N VAL A 276 3.33 -14.36 -25.49
CA VAL A 276 3.87 -13.01 -25.66
C VAL A 276 5.13 -12.85 -24.82
N LEU A 277 5.04 -13.08 -23.51
CA LEU A 277 6.23 -12.97 -22.64
C LEU A 277 7.35 -13.94 -23.08
N LYS A 278 6.98 -15.19 -23.43
CA LYS A 278 7.96 -16.16 -23.91
C LYS A 278 8.71 -15.66 -25.16
N ARG A 279 7.99 -15.03 -26.10
CA ARG A 279 8.57 -14.46 -27.32
C ARG A 279 9.47 -13.28 -27.02
N LEU A 280 9.05 -12.36 -26.14
CA LEU A 280 9.85 -11.19 -25.71
C LEU A 280 11.15 -11.61 -25.01
N VAL A 281 11.10 -12.68 -24.20
CA VAL A 281 12.31 -13.24 -23.57
C VAL A 281 13.21 -13.93 -24.61
N ALA A 282 12.63 -14.74 -25.51
CA ALA A 282 13.39 -15.45 -26.54
C ALA A 282 14.05 -14.53 -27.56
N SER A 283 13.42 -13.40 -27.91
CA SER A 283 13.99 -12.36 -28.80
C SER A 283 15.03 -11.48 -28.10
N GLY A 284 15.16 -11.55 -26.77
CA GLY A 284 15.99 -10.66 -25.97
C GLY A 284 15.37 -9.30 -25.67
N SER A 285 14.20 -8.97 -26.24
CA SER A 285 13.52 -7.67 -26.06
C SER A 285 13.19 -7.36 -24.60
N TRP A 286 12.91 -8.42 -23.80
CA TRP A 286 12.71 -8.27 -22.36
C TRP A 286 13.96 -7.70 -21.66
N ASP A 287 15.15 -8.03 -22.16
CA ASP A 287 16.41 -7.76 -21.47
C ASP A 287 17.24 -6.62 -22.06
N ASP A 288 17.09 -6.34 -23.36
CA ASP A 288 17.94 -5.39 -24.07
C ASP A 288 17.52 -3.91 -23.98
N GLY A 289 16.37 -3.63 -23.33
CA GLY A 289 15.82 -2.29 -23.19
C GLY A 289 15.02 -1.80 -24.40
N SER A 290 14.89 -2.57 -25.48
CA SER A 290 14.18 -2.18 -26.70
C SER A 290 12.68 -1.95 -26.48
N LEU A 291 12.08 -2.65 -25.50
CA LEU A 291 10.67 -2.48 -25.17
C LEU A 291 10.32 -1.03 -24.78
N MET A 292 11.22 -0.29 -24.14
CA MET A 292 11.00 1.12 -23.79
C MET A 292 10.76 1.97 -25.05
N GLY A 293 11.58 1.76 -26.08
CA GLY A 293 11.42 2.48 -27.36
C GLY A 293 10.10 2.12 -28.06
N LYS A 294 9.76 0.83 -28.12
CA LYS A 294 8.50 0.34 -28.70
C LYS A 294 7.27 0.91 -27.98
N TRP A 295 7.33 0.96 -26.65
CA TRP A 295 6.28 1.54 -25.79
C TRP A 295 6.06 3.03 -26.05
N LEU A 296 7.14 3.82 -26.06
CA LEU A 296 7.05 5.25 -26.34
C LEU A 296 6.54 5.54 -27.76
N GLU A 297 6.97 4.75 -28.75
CA GLU A 297 6.48 4.83 -30.12
C GLU A 297 4.98 4.51 -30.21
N ALA A 298 4.53 3.43 -29.52
CA ALA A 298 3.13 3.06 -29.48
C ALA A 298 2.25 4.14 -28.84
N ILE A 299 2.68 4.74 -27.71
CA ILE A 299 1.99 5.86 -27.07
C ILE A 299 1.91 7.07 -28.02
N TYR A 300 3.03 7.42 -28.67
CA TYR A 300 3.09 8.57 -29.56
C TYR A 300 2.15 8.43 -30.75
N HIS A 301 2.07 7.24 -31.36
CA HIS A 301 1.21 7.01 -32.52
C HIS A 301 -0.25 6.72 -32.16
N GLN A 302 -0.50 6.19 -30.94
CA GLN A 302 -1.85 5.78 -30.50
C GLN A 302 -2.19 6.34 -29.11
N PRO A 303 -2.14 7.67 -28.89
CA PRO A 303 -2.35 8.24 -27.56
C PRO A 303 -3.77 7.98 -27.01
N THR A 304 -4.78 7.95 -27.88
CA THR A 304 -6.17 7.67 -27.47
C THR A 304 -6.33 6.24 -26.97
N ALA A 305 -5.77 5.25 -27.68
CA ALA A 305 -5.80 3.84 -27.28
C ALA A 305 -5.06 3.64 -25.94
N TYR A 306 -3.92 4.32 -25.74
CA TYR A 306 -3.20 4.33 -24.46
C TYR A 306 -4.06 4.87 -23.33
N LEU A 307 -4.67 6.04 -23.51
CA LEU A 307 -5.53 6.66 -22.49
C LEU A 307 -6.75 5.79 -22.17
N GLN A 308 -7.34 5.16 -23.19
CA GLN A 308 -8.48 4.25 -23.01
C GLN A 308 -8.07 3.01 -22.22
N HIS A 309 -6.92 2.39 -22.54
CA HIS A 309 -6.36 1.29 -21.77
C HIS A 309 -6.14 1.67 -20.29
N ARG A 310 -5.49 2.81 -20.03
CA ARG A 310 -5.22 3.27 -18.67
C ARG A 310 -6.50 3.56 -17.90
N TYR A 311 -7.49 4.16 -18.54
CA TYR A 311 -8.80 4.41 -17.95
C TYR A 311 -9.51 3.10 -17.58
N GLU A 312 -9.55 2.11 -18.48
CA GLU A 312 -10.23 0.83 -18.21
C GLU A 312 -9.53 0.03 -17.10
N ASN A 313 -8.18 0.00 -17.07
CA ASN A 313 -7.45 -0.62 -15.96
C ASN A 313 -7.74 0.08 -14.63
N PHE A 314 -7.67 1.41 -14.60
CA PHE A 314 -7.95 2.18 -13.39
C PHE A 314 -9.41 2.04 -12.93
N LYS A 315 -10.36 2.06 -13.85
CA LYS A 315 -11.77 1.81 -13.58
C LYS A 315 -11.99 0.42 -12.96
N SER A 316 -11.33 -0.61 -13.49
CA SER A 316 -11.37 -1.96 -12.92
C SER A 316 -10.84 -1.98 -11.47
N LEU A 317 -9.71 -1.32 -11.19
CA LEU A 317 -9.20 -1.19 -9.82
C LEU A 317 -10.21 -0.47 -8.91
N LEU A 318 -10.82 0.60 -9.39
CA LEU A 318 -11.69 1.43 -8.55
C LEU A 318 -13.01 0.75 -8.21
N TRP A 319 -13.59 -0.03 -9.14
CA TRP A 319 -14.98 -0.48 -9.01
C TRP A 319 -15.16 -1.99 -9.05
N GLU A 320 -14.18 -2.72 -9.59
CA GLU A 320 -14.23 -4.18 -9.77
C GLU A 320 -12.95 -4.87 -9.26
N PRO A 321 -12.44 -4.50 -8.07
CA PRO A 321 -11.20 -5.09 -7.57
C PRO A 321 -11.39 -6.56 -7.25
N GLY A 322 -10.40 -7.38 -7.58
CA GLY A 322 -10.31 -8.77 -7.13
C GLY A 322 -9.77 -8.89 -5.70
N GLY A 323 -9.92 -10.05 -5.10
CA GLY A 323 -9.15 -10.44 -3.93
C GLY A 323 -9.46 -9.69 -2.65
N ILE A 324 -10.73 -9.49 -2.30
CA ILE A 324 -11.10 -8.75 -1.07
C ILE A 324 -10.71 -9.55 0.18
N LEU A 325 -11.18 -10.77 0.31
CA LEU A 325 -10.78 -11.74 1.34
C LEU A 325 -10.88 -13.14 0.75
N GLU A 326 -9.78 -13.61 0.20
CA GLU A 326 -9.70 -14.96 -0.36
C GLU A 326 -8.69 -15.78 0.45
N ASP A 327 -8.99 -17.07 0.63
CA ASP A 327 -7.97 -18.01 1.07
C ASP A 327 -7.02 -18.27 -0.09
N ARG A 328 -5.99 -17.45 -0.18
CA ARG A 328 -4.96 -17.54 -1.22
C ARG A 328 -3.71 -18.28 -0.72
N THR A 329 -3.89 -19.23 0.19
CA THR A 329 -2.76 -20.04 0.64
C THR A 329 -2.17 -20.76 -0.56
N ALA A 330 -0.92 -20.43 -0.88
CA ALA A 330 -0.21 -21.07 -1.99
C ALA A 330 0.13 -22.51 -1.64
N SER A 331 -0.11 -23.44 -2.58
CA SER A 331 0.43 -24.79 -2.46
C SER A 331 1.96 -24.74 -2.40
N ASN A 332 2.55 -25.35 -1.38
CA ASN A 332 3.98 -25.28 -1.15
C ASN A 332 4.53 -26.55 -0.48
N SER A 333 5.81 -26.83 -0.73
CA SER A 333 6.55 -27.96 -0.15
C SER A 333 7.10 -27.69 1.25
N LEU A 334 6.86 -26.49 1.81
CA LEU A 334 7.38 -26.06 3.10
C LEU A 334 6.45 -26.39 4.26
N GLY A 335 5.23 -26.90 3.97
CA GLY A 335 4.23 -27.22 4.98
C GLY A 335 3.57 -25.99 5.57
N PHE A 336 3.60 -24.84 4.92
CA PHE A 336 2.87 -23.67 5.35
C PHE A 336 1.39 -23.87 4.99
N GLU A 337 0.59 -24.07 6.01
CA GLU A 337 -0.85 -24.27 5.89
C GLU A 337 -1.58 -23.25 6.76
N TYR A 338 -2.64 -22.67 6.22
CA TYR A 338 -3.60 -21.90 7.00
C TYR A 338 -4.89 -22.69 7.14
N LYS A 339 -5.29 -22.99 8.38
CA LYS A 339 -6.58 -23.62 8.68
C LYS A 339 -7.58 -22.51 9.02
N LYS A 340 -8.61 -22.36 8.19
CA LYS A 340 -9.67 -21.38 8.41
C LYS A 340 -10.26 -21.55 9.82
N THR A 341 -10.13 -20.51 10.62
CA THR A 341 -10.78 -20.43 11.93
C THR A 341 -12.24 -20.01 11.76
N GLU A 342 -13.09 -20.26 12.74
CA GLU A 342 -14.48 -19.76 12.75
C GLU A 342 -14.52 -18.22 12.61
N ALA A 343 -13.58 -17.52 13.22
CA ALA A 343 -13.46 -16.08 13.12
C ALA A 343 -13.14 -15.62 11.68
N PHE A 344 -12.27 -16.36 10.96
CA PHE A 344 -11.99 -16.08 9.55
C PHE A 344 -13.23 -16.32 8.68
N VAL A 345 -13.94 -17.45 8.89
CA VAL A 345 -15.17 -17.77 8.14
C VAL A 345 -16.22 -16.68 8.35
N ALA A 346 -16.47 -16.29 9.60
CA ALA A 346 -17.41 -15.21 9.91
C ALA A 346 -17.00 -13.86 9.24
N LEU A 347 -15.70 -13.53 9.25
CA LEU A 347 -15.20 -12.34 8.57
C LEU A 347 -15.38 -12.44 7.05
N GLN A 348 -15.18 -13.63 6.46
CA GLN A 348 -15.39 -13.88 5.02
C GLN A 348 -16.86 -13.68 4.67
N GLU A 349 -17.79 -14.27 5.42
CA GLU A 349 -19.24 -14.10 5.20
C GLU A 349 -19.66 -12.63 5.28
N ILE A 350 -19.15 -11.88 6.27
CA ILE A 350 -19.42 -10.43 6.37
C ILE A 350 -18.83 -9.69 5.18
N THR A 351 -17.63 -10.06 4.75
CA THR A 351 -16.94 -9.41 3.62
C THR A 351 -17.67 -9.69 2.32
N ASP A 352 -18.12 -10.91 2.09
CA ASP A 352 -18.91 -11.31 0.92
C ASP A 352 -20.26 -10.57 0.90
N PHE A 353 -20.94 -10.46 2.03
CA PHE A 353 -22.19 -9.71 2.17
C PHE A 353 -22.00 -8.21 1.88
N LEU A 354 -20.89 -7.62 2.32
CA LEU A 354 -20.61 -6.19 2.17
C LEU A 354 -19.81 -5.86 0.90
N GLY A 355 -19.32 -6.85 0.16
CA GLY A 355 -18.36 -6.69 -0.94
C GLY A 355 -18.84 -5.79 -2.07
N ASP A 356 -20.14 -5.70 -2.30
CA ASP A 356 -20.74 -4.79 -3.27
C ASP A 356 -20.99 -3.39 -2.74
N THR A 357 -20.81 -3.17 -1.44
CA THR A 357 -20.97 -1.83 -0.85
C THR A 357 -19.79 -0.93 -1.23
N PRO A 358 -19.96 0.40 -1.19
CA PRO A 358 -18.88 1.35 -1.44
C PRO A 358 -17.65 1.15 -0.57
N LEU A 359 -17.77 0.55 0.61
CA LEU A 359 -16.65 0.31 1.54
C LEU A 359 -15.59 -0.62 0.96
N PHE A 360 -15.97 -1.51 0.03
CA PHE A 360 -15.08 -2.44 -0.65
C PHE A 360 -14.75 -2.00 -2.09
N LYS A 361 -15.05 -0.75 -2.44
CA LYS A 361 -14.68 -0.16 -3.74
C LYS A 361 -13.59 0.91 -3.53
N PRO A 362 -12.36 0.70 -4.02
CA PRO A 362 -11.28 1.69 -3.93
C PRO A 362 -11.68 3.08 -4.43
N GLY A 363 -12.59 3.16 -5.43
CA GLY A 363 -13.10 4.42 -5.94
C GLY A 363 -13.84 5.27 -4.91
N PHE A 364 -14.57 4.64 -3.99
CA PHE A 364 -15.17 5.34 -2.86
C PHE A 364 -14.10 6.03 -2.00
N TRP A 365 -13.04 5.33 -1.66
CA TRP A 365 -11.95 5.85 -0.84
C TRP A 365 -11.14 6.94 -1.55
N LEU A 366 -11.00 6.85 -2.89
CA LEU A 366 -10.40 7.91 -3.69
C LEU A 366 -11.20 9.21 -3.59
N ILE A 367 -12.53 9.13 -3.74
CA ILE A 367 -13.42 10.29 -3.66
C ILE A 367 -13.45 10.87 -2.24
N VAL A 368 -13.57 10.01 -1.23
CA VAL A 368 -13.64 10.46 0.18
C VAL A 368 -12.30 11.08 0.61
N SER A 369 -11.16 10.51 0.21
CA SER A 369 -9.86 11.09 0.53
C SER A 369 -9.65 12.46 -0.13
N LEU A 370 -10.11 12.66 -1.36
CA LEU A 370 -10.12 13.98 -1.99
C LEU A 370 -10.99 14.97 -1.21
N ALA A 371 -12.23 14.59 -0.88
CA ALA A 371 -13.15 15.44 -0.13
C ALA A 371 -12.58 15.82 1.25
N PHE A 372 -11.95 14.87 1.95
CA PHE A 372 -11.32 15.12 3.24
C PHE A 372 -10.03 15.94 3.14
N SER A 373 -9.29 15.81 2.04
CA SER A 373 -8.14 16.69 1.74
C SER A 373 -8.62 18.16 1.57
N LEU A 374 -9.65 18.36 0.79
CA LEU A 374 -10.25 19.69 0.58
C LEU A 374 -10.82 20.26 1.88
N TYR A 375 -11.52 19.44 2.67
CA TYR A 375 -11.98 19.85 4.01
C TYR A 375 -10.78 20.27 4.88
N GLY A 376 -9.71 19.49 4.92
CA GLY A 376 -8.50 19.81 5.67
C GLY A 376 -7.88 21.14 5.26
N LEU A 377 -7.81 21.42 3.96
CA LEU A 377 -7.22 22.63 3.40
C LEU A 377 -8.06 23.87 3.72
N PHE A 378 -9.36 23.81 3.50
CA PHE A 378 -10.22 25.00 3.47
C PHE A 378 -11.10 25.19 4.71
N ALA A 379 -11.47 24.11 5.40
CA ALA A 379 -12.46 24.18 6.48
C ALA A 379 -11.93 23.77 7.86
N SER A 380 -10.90 22.90 7.93
CA SER A 380 -10.36 22.42 9.20
C SER A 380 -9.49 23.48 9.89
N LYS A 381 -9.58 23.50 11.22
CA LYS A 381 -8.76 24.36 12.10
C LYS A 381 -8.18 23.51 13.24
N GLY A 382 -7.17 24.07 13.94
CA GLY A 382 -6.58 23.46 15.12
C GLY A 382 -5.57 22.33 14.83
N GLU A 383 -5.24 21.57 15.87
CA GLU A 383 -4.13 20.60 15.87
C GLU A 383 -4.32 19.43 14.88
N ALA A 384 -5.56 19.03 14.59
CA ALA A 384 -5.84 17.92 13.68
C ALA A 384 -5.71 18.29 12.19
N LYS A 385 -5.67 19.59 11.84
CA LYS A 385 -5.66 20.06 10.45
C LYS A 385 -4.56 19.40 9.60
N ASN A 386 -3.33 19.50 10.06
CA ASN A 386 -2.17 19.02 9.31
C ASN A 386 -2.21 17.50 9.13
N LEU A 387 -2.68 16.77 10.13
CA LEU A 387 -2.87 15.31 10.06
C LEU A 387 -3.94 14.94 9.04
N ILE A 388 -5.09 15.62 9.05
CA ILE A 388 -6.17 15.39 8.09
C ILE A 388 -5.67 15.61 6.65
N ILE A 389 -4.96 16.72 6.40
CA ILE A 389 -4.38 17.02 5.09
C ILE A 389 -3.40 15.94 4.69
N ALA A 390 -2.43 15.60 5.55
CA ALA A 390 -1.37 14.67 5.22
C ALA A 390 -1.90 13.26 4.91
N LEU A 391 -2.76 12.70 5.76
CA LEU A 391 -3.33 11.38 5.56
C LEU A 391 -4.16 11.29 4.28
N ASN A 392 -5.06 12.24 4.08
CA ASN A 392 -6.00 12.15 2.95
C ASN A 392 -5.37 12.53 1.62
N THR A 393 -4.45 13.51 1.57
CA THR A 393 -3.70 13.82 0.35
C THR A 393 -2.74 12.69 0.00
N SER A 394 -2.12 12.04 1.00
CA SER A 394 -1.30 10.84 0.78
C SER A 394 -2.13 9.69 0.22
N SER A 395 -3.29 9.41 0.82
CA SER A 395 -4.26 8.43 0.35
C SER A 395 -4.66 8.66 -1.11
N PHE A 396 -5.07 9.88 -1.42
CA PHE A 396 -5.52 10.29 -2.75
C PHE A 396 -4.41 10.12 -3.80
N LEU A 397 -3.23 10.69 -3.56
CA LEU A 397 -2.12 10.64 -4.51
C LEU A 397 -1.58 9.21 -4.70
N TYR A 398 -1.51 8.41 -3.64
CA TYR A 398 -1.10 7.02 -3.71
C TYR A 398 -2.02 6.19 -4.60
N LEU A 399 -3.34 6.32 -4.42
CA LEU A 399 -4.30 5.57 -5.21
C LEU A 399 -4.43 6.11 -6.65
N LEU A 400 -4.38 7.45 -6.82
CA LEU A 400 -4.40 8.07 -8.15
C LEU A 400 -3.19 7.64 -9.01
N ALA A 401 -2.04 7.36 -8.41
CA ALA A 401 -0.86 6.92 -9.14
C ALA A 401 -1.09 5.63 -9.94
N TYR A 402 -2.01 4.76 -9.52
CA TYR A 402 -2.34 3.54 -10.27
C TYR A 402 -2.96 3.81 -11.65
N LEU A 403 -3.50 5.01 -11.89
CA LEU A 403 -3.90 5.41 -13.23
C LEU A 403 -2.74 5.30 -14.24
N PHE A 404 -1.52 5.57 -13.79
CA PHE A 404 -0.33 5.59 -14.65
C PHE A 404 0.53 4.32 -14.54
N VAL A 405 0.55 3.69 -13.38
CA VAL A 405 1.47 2.56 -13.11
C VAL A 405 0.74 1.27 -12.71
N GLY A 406 -0.58 1.21 -12.83
CA GLY A 406 -1.37 0.02 -12.54
C GLY A 406 -1.09 -1.11 -13.54
N VAL A 407 -0.88 -2.33 -13.03
CA VAL A 407 -0.72 -3.56 -13.82
C VAL A 407 -1.68 -4.66 -13.40
N ALA A 408 -2.44 -4.43 -12.34
CA ALA A 408 -3.46 -5.34 -11.84
C ALA A 408 -4.49 -4.58 -10.99
N SER A 409 -5.63 -5.21 -10.70
CA SER A 409 -6.80 -4.62 -10.03
C SER A 409 -7.16 -5.42 -8.76
N ASP A 410 -6.24 -5.45 -7.78
CA ASP A 410 -6.46 -6.09 -6.48
C ASP A 410 -6.90 -5.07 -5.42
N PHE A 411 -7.87 -5.44 -4.57
CA PHE A 411 -8.35 -4.61 -3.46
C PHE A 411 -7.23 -4.18 -2.51
N ARG A 412 -6.27 -5.08 -2.24
CA ARG A 412 -5.10 -4.82 -1.39
C ARG A 412 -4.29 -3.60 -1.80
N TYR A 413 -4.31 -3.22 -3.08
CA TYR A 413 -3.57 -2.04 -3.57
C TYR A 413 -4.10 -0.72 -3.01
N ALA A 414 -5.36 -0.69 -2.59
CA ALA A 414 -5.94 0.47 -1.93
C ALA A 414 -5.75 0.49 -0.41
N TYR A 415 -5.10 -0.52 0.19
CA TYR A 415 -5.10 -0.72 1.64
C TYR A 415 -4.57 0.49 2.42
N TRP A 416 -3.47 1.11 1.96
CA TRP A 416 -3.01 2.38 2.56
C TRP A 416 -4.09 3.45 2.51
N SER A 417 -4.71 3.64 1.35
CA SER A 417 -5.74 4.68 1.15
C SER A 417 -6.97 4.45 2.02
N ILE A 418 -7.40 3.20 2.16
CA ILE A 418 -8.50 2.79 3.02
C ILE A 418 -8.18 3.11 4.47
N MET A 419 -7.02 2.68 4.97
CA MET A 419 -6.62 2.88 6.36
C MET A 419 -6.41 4.35 6.70
N ALA A 420 -5.66 5.10 5.88
CA ALA A 420 -5.39 6.52 6.11
C ALA A 420 -6.67 7.35 6.15
N THR A 421 -7.59 7.10 5.20
CA THR A 421 -8.86 7.83 5.13
C THR A 421 -9.79 7.46 6.27
N SER A 422 -9.96 6.17 6.58
CA SER A 422 -10.82 5.69 7.66
C SER A 422 -10.37 6.22 9.02
N VAL A 423 -9.07 6.15 9.31
CA VAL A 423 -8.50 6.64 10.56
C VAL A 423 -8.59 8.17 10.68
N SER A 424 -8.70 8.90 9.57
CA SER A 424 -8.86 10.36 9.60
C SER A 424 -10.26 10.81 10.06
N VAL A 425 -11.29 9.95 9.96
CA VAL A 425 -12.68 10.29 10.33
C VAL A 425 -12.82 10.80 11.76
N PRO A 426 -12.31 10.13 12.82
CA PRO A 426 -12.35 10.66 14.18
C PRO A 426 -11.69 12.04 14.34
N PHE A 427 -10.62 12.30 13.59
CA PHE A 427 -9.94 13.61 13.64
C PHE A 427 -10.73 14.71 12.93
N ILE A 428 -11.46 14.38 11.86
CA ILE A 428 -12.39 15.30 11.20
C ILE A 428 -13.52 15.66 12.16
N LEU A 429 -14.13 14.68 12.82
CA LEU A 429 -15.18 14.89 13.81
C LEU A 429 -14.68 15.73 14.99
N LEU A 430 -13.44 15.51 15.44
CA LEU A 430 -12.78 16.32 16.44
C LEU A 430 -12.64 17.78 15.98
N SER A 431 -12.17 18.00 14.74
CA SER A 431 -12.02 19.34 14.15
C SER A 431 -13.34 20.10 14.05
N ILE A 432 -14.42 19.42 13.63
CA ILE A 432 -15.77 20.01 13.58
C ILE A 432 -16.24 20.42 14.98
N LYS A 433 -16.08 19.51 15.96
CA LYS A 433 -16.52 19.77 17.34
C LYS A 433 -15.76 20.92 18.01
N THR A 434 -14.47 21.06 17.72
CA THR A 434 -13.64 22.14 18.27
C THR A 434 -13.83 23.48 17.56
N ARG A 435 -14.42 23.49 16.37
CA ARG A 435 -14.77 24.71 15.64
C ARG A 435 -16.04 25.35 16.19
N ASN A 436 -16.97 24.55 16.71
CA ASN A 436 -18.28 24.98 17.18
C ASN A 436 -18.29 25.39 18.67
N ASN A 437 -17.17 25.16 19.36
CA ASN A 437 -16.89 25.64 20.72
C ASN A 437 -15.91 26.83 20.69
#